data_4e746ca522cdd839d2b9e36745dbe8ab
#
_entry.id   4e746ca522cdd839d2b9e36745dbe8ab
#
_cell.length_a   1.000
_cell.length_b   1.000
_cell.length_c   1.000
_cell.angle_alpha   90.00
_cell.angle_beta   90.00
_cell.angle_gamma   90.00
#
_symmetry.space_group_name_H-M   'P 1'
#
loop_
_entity.id
_entity.type
_entity.pdbx_description
1 polymer ?
#
loop_
_entity_poly.entity_id
_entity_poly.type
_entity_poly.pdbx_seq_one_letter_code
_entity_poly.pdbx_strand_id
1 'polypeptide(L)'
;MPKEKDCLNNAVKNCCACREGEDNSVRSNTDIGLRGNIGIKIFGIILSALIVFFNYSPRMRAVRALPKAVFINSVNTSNDAGKGEAEYFKSLQRSLSMLESESTAHGQEGALNVTESGDETLGAKRISVRLFNLFELANVPIYNQERAMLYPGGRAVGISINLRGLLIVGSGSFRNRDGRECCPAKRAGFRAGDVILSINGTAVSTSEEMQLALNANPDSAQIVFERNNRRQTLTVKPEMGTDGKAKIGAWVRDSTVGIGTLSFVTEKEKASAALGHAVLDADTGSLLNVRKGEMVEADVLGVTKGSSGFPGELRGAFGAKSLRIGSIDVNTELGIFGIADSADYTCEAGETLPIAFPNEVHKGEAYIITQIDGEKPQPYSCKIIKNAAQSVPSQKGLVIEITDDRLLNKTGG
;
A
#
# COMPACT_ATOMS: atom_id res chain seq x y z
N MET A 1 -19.76 -41.22 -7.61
CA MET A 1 -20.20 -42.26 -6.63
C MET A 1 -20.01 -41.72 -5.24
N PRO A 2 -20.89 -42.04 -4.28
CA PRO A 2 -21.79 -41.02 -3.78
C PRO A 2 -21.60 -40.73 -2.27
N LYS A 3 -22.18 -39.58 -1.81
CA LYS A 3 -22.76 -39.34 -0.49
C LYS A 3 -21.83 -39.07 0.71
N GLU A 4 -21.62 -37.81 0.90
CA GLU A 4 -21.31 -37.25 2.21
C GLU A 4 -22.35 -36.15 2.53
N LYS A 5 -23.55 -36.60 2.91
CA LYS A 5 -24.69 -35.73 3.29
C LYS A 5 -25.46 -36.27 4.50
N ASP A 6 -24.83 -36.98 5.43
CA ASP A 6 -25.55 -37.59 6.57
C ASP A 6 -24.94 -37.40 7.96
N CYS A 7 -24.12 -36.35 8.18
CA CYS A 7 -23.56 -36.07 9.51
C CYS A 7 -24.05 -34.78 10.21
N LEU A 8 -25.05 -34.09 9.70
CA LEU A 8 -25.50 -32.82 10.34
C LEU A 8 -26.93 -32.86 10.93
N ASN A 9 -27.59 -34.02 11.02
CA ASN A 9 -28.98 -34.10 11.50
C ASN A 9 -29.20 -34.88 12.81
N ASN A 10 -28.14 -35.15 13.59
CA ASN A 10 -28.29 -35.96 14.81
C ASN A 10 -27.92 -35.24 16.12
N ALA A 11 -27.76 -33.91 16.13
CA ALA A 11 -27.39 -33.14 17.34
C ALA A 11 -28.51 -32.30 17.93
N VAL A 12 -29.76 -32.37 17.45
CA VAL A 12 -30.88 -31.52 17.96
C VAL A 12 -32.06 -32.31 18.52
N LYS A 13 -31.91 -33.60 18.82
CA LYS A 13 -32.98 -34.41 19.40
C LYS A 13 -32.56 -35.17 20.65
N ASN A 14 -32.11 -34.52 21.69
CA ASN A 14 -32.10 -35.12 23.03
C ASN A 14 -31.91 -34.06 24.11
N CYS A 15 -32.99 -33.35 24.42
CA CYS A 15 -33.16 -32.65 25.71
C CYS A 15 -34.64 -32.26 25.90
N CYS A 16 -35.51 -33.23 25.96
CA CYS A 16 -36.85 -33.08 26.55
C CYS A 16 -37.26 -34.43 27.12
N ALA A 17 -37.06 -34.66 28.38
CA ALA A 17 -37.79 -35.67 29.12
C ALA A 17 -37.89 -35.25 30.59
N CYS A 18 -39.09 -34.80 30.94
CA CYS A 18 -39.89 -35.08 32.14
C CYS A 18 -39.30 -34.84 33.53
N ARG A 19 -40.00 -33.94 34.25
CA ARG A 19 -40.63 -34.34 35.54
C ARG A 19 -41.82 -33.44 35.83
N GLU A 20 -42.99 -34.03 35.82
CA GLU A 20 -44.21 -33.55 36.54
C GLU A 20 -43.99 -33.70 38.03
N GLY A 21 -44.58 -32.78 38.81
CA GLY A 21 -44.68 -32.96 40.25
C GLY A 21 -44.92 -31.66 41.02
N GLU A 22 -46.24 -31.43 41.32
CA GLU A 22 -46.78 -30.77 42.49
C GLU A 22 -46.90 -29.24 42.61
N ASP A 23 -48.14 -28.88 42.62
CA ASP A 23 -48.79 -27.69 43.13
C ASP A 23 -48.14 -27.07 44.38
N ASN A 24 -47.91 -25.79 44.34
CA ASN A 24 -48.20 -24.92 45.48
C ASN A 24 -48.36 -23.46 45.07
N SER A 25 -49.53 -22.94 45.31
CA SER A 25 -49.97 -21.58 45.19
C SER A 25 -49.02 -20.60 45.90
N VAL A 26 -48.29 -19.82 45.16
CA VAL A 26 -47.75 -18.55 45.64
C VAL A 26 -48.15 -17.49 44.63
N ARG A 27 -49.09 -16.66 45.02
CA ARG A 27 -49.40 -15.38 44.39
C ARG A 27 -48.14 -14.56 44.34
N SER A 28 -47.46 -14.49 43.24
CA SER A 28 -46.47 -13.47 42.99
C SER A 28 -47.08 -12.38 42.13
N ASN A 29 -47.36 -11.28 42.75
CA ASN A 29 -47.48 -9.99 42.13
C ASN A 29 -46.18 -9.68 41.38
N THR A 30 -46.14 -9.95 40.07
CA THR A 30 -45.15 -9.40 39.16
C THR A 30 -45.82 -8.81 37.94
N ASP A 31 -46.79 -7.92 38.20
CA ASP A 31 -47.08 -6.82 37.30
C ASP A 31 -45.97 -5.74 37.49
N ILE A 32 -44.73 -6.06 37.20
CA ILE A 32 -43.71 -5.05 36.94
C ILE A 32 -44.00 -4.51 35.53
N GLY A 33 -44.71 -3.41 35.56
CA GLY A 33 -45.28 -2.68 34.47
C GLY A 33 -44.35 -2.50 33.29
N LEU A 34 -44.67 -3.13 32.21
CA LEU A 34 -44.33 -2.73 30.83
C LEU A 34 -45.09 -1.43 30.42
N ARG A 35 -45.34 -0.53 31.38
CA ARG A 35 -45.56 0.88 31.13
C ARG A 35 -44.20 1.59 31.13
N GLY A 36 -43.23 1.08 30.30
CA GLY A 36 -42.07 1.86 29.98
C GLY A 36 -42.55 3.19 29.41
N ASN A 37 -42.24 4.25 30.13
CA ASN A 37 -42.62 5.63 29.88
C ASN A 37 -42.71 5.91 28.39
N ILE A 38 -43.90 6.07 27.86
CA ILE A 38 -44.13 6.45 26.44
C ILE A 38 -43.25 7.66 26.08
N GLY A 39 -43.03 8.57 27.07
CA GLY A 39 -42.10 9.67 26.96
C GLY A 39 -40.66 9.27 26.63
N ILE A 40 -40.11 8.22 27.24
CA ILE A 40 -38.75 7.74 26.98
C ILE A 40 -38.67 7.15 25.55
N LYS A 41 -39.68 6.42 25.10
CA LYS A 41 -39.74 5.87 23.76
C LYS A 41 -39.86 6.96 22.70
N ILE A 42 -40.74 7.95 22.93
CA ILE A 42 -40.87 9.14 22.05
C ILE A 42 -39.56 9.93 22.05
N PHE A 43 -38.94 10.16 23.20
CA PHE A 43 -37.64 10.83 23.29
C PHE A 43 -36.57 10.07 22.51
N GLY A 44 -36.49 8.73 22.62
CA GLY A 44 -35.56 7.89 21.87
C GLY A 44 -35.78 7.98 20.34
N ILE A 45 -37.04 7.99 19.90
CA ILE A 45 -37.39 8.14 18.46
C ILE A 45 -37.00 9.53 17.95
N ILE A 46 -37.31 10.59 18.71
CA ILE A 46 -36.95 11.96 18.36
C ILE A 46 -35.44 12.12 18.31
N LEU A 47 -34.73 11.61 19.31
CA LEU A 47 -33.26 11.64 19.36
C LEU A 47 -32.64 10.89 18.17
N SER A 48 -33.16 9.70 17.84
CA SER A 48 -32.70 8.92 16.68
C SER A 48 -32.96 9.66 15.36
N ALA A 49 -34.15 10.26 15.22
CA ALA A 49 -34.49 11.07 14.05
C ALA A 49 -33.61 12.30 13.93
N LEU A 50 -33.29 12.97 15.04
CA LEU A 50 -32.36 14.10 15.09
C LEU A 50 -30.94 13.68 14.69
N ILE A 51 -30.46 12.55 15.20
CA ILE A 51 -29.14 12.01 14.83
C ILE A 51 -29.08 11.71 13.33
N VAL A 52 -30.10 11.06 12.77
CA VAL A 52 -30.18 10.78 11.34
C VAL A 52 -30.23 12.07 10.54
N PHE A 53 -31.13 12.98 10.87
CA PHE A 53 -31.27 14.28 10.20
C PHE A 53 -29.94 15.08 10.24
N PHE A 54 -29.31 15.14 11.41
CA PHE A 54 -28.03 15.81 11.58
C PHE A 54 -26.93 15.17 10.73
N ASN A 55 -26.86 13.82 10.68
CA ASN A 55 -25.90 13.11 9.87
C ASN A 55 -26.08 13.31 8.35
N TYR A 56 -27.29 13.51 7.88
CA TYR A 56 -27.58 13.75 6.45
C TYR A 56 -27.64 15.23 6.09
N SER A 57 -27.46 16.14 7.06
CA SER A 57 -27.46 17.58 6.78
C SER A 57 -26.35 17.96 5.81
N PRO A 58 -26.53 19.00 4.95
CA PRO A 58 -25.50 19.53 4.07
C PRO A 58 -24.21 19.92 4.82
N ARG A 59 -24.35 20.44 6.05
CA ARG A 59 -23.25 20.83 6.93
C ARG A 59 -22.38 19.62 7.33
N MET A 60 -22.99 18.52 7.76
CA MET A 60 -22.23 17.30 8.09
C MET A 60 -21.60 16.64 6.87
N ARG A 61 -22.26 16.75 5.70
CA ARG A 61 -21.62 16.33 4.43
C ARG A 61 -20.37 17.14 4.12
N ALA A 62 -20.41 18.46 4.30
CA ALA A 62 -19.25 19.32 4.11
C ALA A 62 -18.12 18.99 5.11
N VAL A 63 -18.44 18.80 6.40
CA VAL A 63 -17.44 18.37 7.40
C VAL A 63 -16.80 17.02 7.04
N ARG A 64 -17.59 16.05 6.55
CA ARG A 64 -17.05 14.74 6.10
C ARG A 64 -16.25 14.84 4.81
N ALA A 65 -16.49 15.85 3.99
CA ALA A 65 -15.74 16.09 2.77
C ALA A 65 -14.41 16.82 3.02
N LEU A 66 -14.13 17.26 4.26
CA LEU A 66 -12.86 17.88 4.60
C LEU A 66 -11.71 16.90 4.35
N PRO A 67 -10.58 17.36 3.80
CA PRO A 67 -9.40 16.56 3.65
C PRO A 67 -8.85 16.15 5.02
N LYS A 68 -8.24 15.00 5.11
CA LYS A 68 -7.64 14.51 6.38
C LYS A 68 -6.36 15.25 6.75
N ALA A 69 -5.74 15.91 5.80
CA ALA A 69 -4.57 16.76 5.96
C ALA A 69 -4.56 17.80 4.84
N VAL A 70 -3.98 18.95 5.11
CA VAL A 70 -3.74 19.99 4.11
C VAL A 70 -2.25 20.21 4.00
N PHE A 71 -1.74 20.22 2.78
CA PHE A 71 -0.36 20.54 2.48
C PHE A 71 -0.29 21.90 1.83
N ILE A 72 0.62 22.75 2.31
CA ILE A 72 0.82 24.11 1.84
C ILE A 72 2.30 24.26 1.46
N ASN A 73 2.53 24.94 0.34
CA ASN A 73 3.89 25.21 -0.12
C ASN A 73 4.52 26.37 0.66
N SER A 74 5.63 26.11 1.35
CA SER A 74 6.36 27.12 2.13
C SER A 74 7.42 27.89 1.35
N VAL A 75 7.53 27.65 0.05
CA VAL A 75 8.60 28.26 -0.75
C VAL A 75 8.31 29.72 -1.05
N ASN A 76 9.20 30.51 -0.55
CA ASN A 76 9.53 31.89 -0.83
C ASN A 76 8.79 32.97 -0.06
N THR A 77 9.62 33.55 0.78
CA THR A 77 9.49 34.83 1.45
C THR A 77 8.65 34.82 2.71
N SER A 78 9.23 35.38 3.75
CA SER A 78 8.65 35.70 5.05
C SER A 78 7.28 36.41 5.00
N ASN A 79 6.75 36.69 3.80
CA ASN A 79 5.47 37.38 3.57
C ASN A 79 4.39 36.55 2.86
N ASP A 80 4.72 35.41 2.22
CA ASP A 80 3.73 34.64 1.41
C ASP A 80 3.31 33.32 2.05
N ALA A 81 4.07 32.77 2.98
CA ALA A 81 3.70 31.54 3.69
C ALA A 81 2.37 31.67 4.45
N GLY A 82 2.11 32.84 5.03
CA GLY A 82 0.84 33.14 5.70
C GLY A 82 -0.34 33.37 4.78
N LYS A 83 -0.11 33.70 3.49
CA LYS A 83 -1.20 34.00 2.54
C LYS A 83 -1.92 32.73 2.08
N GLY A 84 -1.18 31.66 1.75
CA GLY A 84 -1.78 30.39 1.33
C GLY A 84 -2.60 29.74 2.45
N GLU A 85 -2.10 29.79 3.69
CA GLU A 85 -2.82 29.34 4.88
C GLU A 85 -4.09 30.14 5.09
N ALA A 86 -3.96 31.48 5.09
CA ALA A 86 -5.09 32.39 5.29
C ALA A 86 -6.13 32.27 4.17
N GLU A 87 -5.72 32.02 2.93
CA GLU A 87 -6.62 31.86 1.80
C GLU A 87 -7.39 30.54 1.87
N TYR A 88 -6.71 29.44 2.19
CA TYR A 88 -7.36 28.16 2.42
C TYR A 88 -8.33 28.23 3.62
N PHE A 89 -7.90 28.80 4.74
CA PHE A 89 -8.75 28.99 5.91
C PHE A 89 -9.98 29.84 5.58
N LYS A 90 -9.81 30.95 4.86
CA LYS A 90 -10.92 31.78 4.38
C LYS A 90 -11.83 31.04 3.39
N SER A 91 -11.27 30.22 2.50
CA SER A 91 -12.07 29.40 1.58
C SER A 91 -12.90 28.36 2.30
N LEU A 92 -12.33 27.73 3.33
CA LEU A 92 -13.01 26.78 4.20
C LEU A 92 -14.12 27.46 5.01
N GLN A 93 -13.81 28.60 5.62
CA GLN A 93 -14.82 29.41 6.32
C GLN A 93 -15.95 29.81 5.38
N ARG A 94 -15.65 30.30 4.16
CA ARG A 94 -16.69 30.65 3.17
C ARG A 94 -17.54 29.43 2.78
N SER A 95 -16.92 28.28 2.54
CA SER A 95 -17.66 27.05 2.20
C SER A 95 -18.61 26.61 3.33
N LEU A 96 -18.19 26.74 4.57
CA LEU A 96 -19.01 26.44 5.74
C LEU A 96 -20.05 27.51 6.01
N SER A 97 -19.72 28.80 5.81
CA SER A 97 -20.64 29.94 6.01
C SER A 97 -21.70 30.07 4.91
N MET A 98 -21.39 29.70 3.65
CA MET A 98 -22.40 29.60 2.59
C MET A 98 -23.50 28.59 2.92
N LEU A 99 -23.15 27.52 3.65
CA LEU A 99 -24.11 26.55 4.16
C LEU A 99 -24.94 27.10 5.35
N GLU A 100 -24.49 28.20 5.98
CA GLU A 100 -25.23 28.90 7.03
C GLU A 100 -26.20 29.92 6.48
N SER A 101 -25.89 30.60 5.33
CA SER A 101 -26.68 31.67 4.78
C SER A 101 -28.03 31.26 4.16
N GLU A 102 -28.21 29.97 3.85
CA GLU A 102 -29.53 29.46 3.42
C GLU A 102 -30.54 29.26 4.55
N SER A 103 -30.15 29.45 5.83
CA SER A 103 -30.97 29.09 7.00
C SER A 103 -31.21 30.21 8.01
N THR A 104 -30.68 31.44 7.87
CA THR A 104 -30.82 32.41 8.97
C THR A 104 -31.15 33.81 8.47
N ALA A 105 -32.42 34.15 8.64
CA ALA A 105 -32.91 35.53 8.72
C ALA A 105 -32.84 36.12 10.16
N HIS A 106 -32.08 35.53 11.07
CA HIS A 106 -31.90 36.06 12.44
C HIS A 106 -30.45 35.80 12.89
N GLY A 107 -29.78 36.87 13.31
CA GLY A 107 -28.37 36.91 13.72
C GLY A 107 -28.07 36.10 15.01
N GLN A 108 -27.82 34.84 14.83
CA GLN A 108 -27.15 33.99 15.83
C GLN A 108 -25.83 33.48 15.22
N GLU A 109 -24.77 33.54 16.03
CA GLU A 109 -23.47 32.91 15.69
C GLU A 109 -23.70 31.48 15.22
N GLY A 110 -23.14 31.13 14.06
CA GLY A 110 -23.37 29.83 13.42
C GLY A 110 -22.99 28.66 14.35
N ALA A 111 -23.76 27.58 14.29
CA ALA A 111 -23.54 26.40 15.11
C ALA A 111 -22.19 25.72 14.84
N LEU A 112 -21.54 26.00 13.71
CA LEU A 112 -20.23 25.49 13.31
C LEU A 112 -19.17 26.58 13.42
N ASN A 113 -18.17 26.37 14.26
CA ASN A 113 -17.04 27.25 14.44
C ASN A 113 -15.77 26.61 13.92
N VAL A 114 -15.00 27.36 13.12
CA VAL A 114 -13.68 26.95 12.60
C VAL A 114 -12.63 27.77 13.35
N THR A 115 -11.74 27.09 14.04
CA THR A 115 -10.64 27.71 14.78
C THR A 115 -9.31 27.13 14.30
N GLU A 116 -8.34 28.02 14.14
CA GLU A 116 -6.94 27.64 13.92
C GLU A 116 -6.28 27.47 15.31
N SER A 117 -5.66 26.33 15.54
CA SER A 117 -4.82 26.07 16.71
C SER A 117 -3.43 25.67 16.23
N GLY A 118 -2.41 26.30 16.75
CA GLY A 118 -1.01 25.97 16.46
C GLY A 118 -0.27 25.69 17.76
N ASP A 119 0.55 24.64 17.77
CA ASP A 119 1.61 24.48 18.74
C ASP A 119 2.89 25.03 18.08
N GLU A 120 3.28 26.22 18.46
CA GLU A 120 4.47 26.89 17.91
C GLU A 120 5.76 26.11 18.15
N THR A 121 5.78 25.21 19.13
CA THR A 121 6.95 24.39 19.46
C THR A 121 7.15 23.19 18.53
N LEU A 122 6.09 22.73 17.85
CA LEU A 122 6.11 21.57 16.94
C LEU A 122 5.91 21.95 15.47
N GLY A 123 5.71 23.22 15.14
CA GLY A 123 5.50 23.69 13.75
C GLY A 123 4.23 23.13 13.07
N ALA A 124 3.34 22.46 13.79
CA ALA A 124 2.15 21.86 13.25
C ALA A 124 0.92 22.71 13.57
N LYS A 125 0.40 23.38 12.56
CA LYS A 125 -0.89 24.08 12.64
C LYS A 125 -2.03 23.10 12.38
N ARG A 126 -3.20 23.34 12.97
CA ARG A 126 -4.39 22.52 12.80
C ARG A 126 -5.62 23.38 12.64
N ILE A 127 -6.56 22.94 11.81
CA ILE A 127 -7.88 23.52 11.70
C ILE A 127 -8.85 22.61 12.44
N SER A 128 -9.46 23.12 13.52
CA SER A 128 -10.49 22.43 14.28
C SER A 128 -11.86 22.98 13.88
N VAL A 129 -12.75 22.07 13.48
CA VAL A 129 -14.17 22.39 13.23
C VAL A 129 -14.97 21.89 14.43
N ARG A 130 -15.64 22.80 15.13
CA ARG A 130 -16.42 22.51 16.34
C ARG A 130 -17.88 22.86 16.18
N LEU A 131 -18.73 22.03 16.73
CA LEU A 131 -20.17 22.28 16.86
C LEU A 131 -20.45 22.92 18.21
N PHE A 132 -21.10 24.11 18.20
CA PHE A 132 -21.40 24.90 19.40
C PHE A 132 -20.17 25.18 20.29
N ASN A 133 -18.97 25.25 19.71
CA ASN A 133 -17.70 25.33 20.45
C ASN A 133 -17.42 24.19 21.46
N LEU A 134 -18.29 23.20 21.57
CA LEU A 134 -18.22 22.11 22.54
C LEU A 134 -17.73 20.80 21.94
N PHE A 135 -18.21 20.46 20.74
CA PHE A 135 -17.93 19.16 20.14
C PHE A 135 -17.01 19.33 18.92
N GLU A 136 -15.82 18.76 18.99
CA GLU A 136 -14.91 18.71 17.85
C GLU A 136 -15.41 17.68 16.83
N LEU A 137 -15.75 18.15 15.63
CA LEU A 137 -16.25 17.34 14.53
C LEU A 137 -15.15 16.89 13.59
N ALA A 138 -14.14 17.75 13.39
CA ALA A 138 -12.98 17.46 12.56
C ALA A 138 -11.76 18.23 13.08
N ASN A 139 -10.60 17.61 12.92
CA ASN A 139 -9.31 18.19 13.24
C ASN A 139 -8.36 17.87 12.06
N VAL A 140 -8.07 18.89 11.26
CA VAL A 140 -7.31 18.76 10.02
C VAL A 140 -5.92 19.36 10.24
N PRO A 141 -4.85 18.53 10.24
CA PRO A 141 -3.50 19.04 10.35
C PRO A 141 -3.10 19.78 9.05
N ILE A 142 -2.35 20.85 9.23
CA ILE A 142 -1.74 21.62 8.13
C ILE A 142 -0.25 21.33 8.14
N TYR A 143 0.27 20.81 7.05
CA TYR A 143 1.68 20.59 6.85
C TYR A 143 2.25 21.68 5.94
N ASN A 144 3.20 22.42 6.48
CA ASN A 144 3.97 23.38 5.69
C ASN A 144 5.20 22.67 5.15
N GLN A 145 5.20 22.37 3.86
CA GLN A 145 6.24 21.58 3.20
C GLN A 145 6.70 22.23 1.93
N GLU A 146 8.02 22.30 1.70
CA GLU A 146 8.57 22.71 0.43
C GLU A 146 8.08 21.76 -0.67
N ARG A 147 7.59 22.34 -1.76
CA ARG A 147 7.12 21.60 -2.92
C ARG A 147 8.29 21.04 -3.69
N ALA A 148 8.38 19.72 -3.76
CA ALA A 148 9.41 19.08 -4.57
C ALA A 148 9.18 19.36 -6.05
N MET A 149 10.26 19.72 -6.75
CA MET A 149 10.32 19.81 -8.19
C MET A 149 10.89 18.51 -8.72
N LEU A 150 10.27 17.95 -9.76
CA LEU A 150 10.69 16.68 -10.31
C LEU A 150 10.58 16.65 -11.83
N TYR A 151 11.43 15.86 -12.43
CA TYR A 151 11.37 15.49 -13.85
C TYR A 151 10.41 14.31 -13.98
N PRO A 152 9.31 14.43 -14.74
CA PRO A 152 8.42 13.31 -15.02
C PRO A 152 9.16 12.20 -15.77
N GLY A 153 8.88 10.95 -15.42
CA GLY A 153 9.45 9.78 -16.08
C GLY A 153 8.62 9.31 -17.29
N GLY A 154 8.26 8.04 -17.27
CA GLY A 154 7.51 7.38 -18.35
C GLY A 154 8.35 6.46 -19.21
N ARG A 155 9.68 6.45 -19.03
CA ARG A 155 10.62 5.60 -19.77
C ARG A 155 10.61 4.17 -19.24
N ALA A 156 10.66 3.20 -20.15
CA ALA A 156 10.87 1.81 -19.79
C ALA A 156 12.29 1.62 -19.25
N VAL A 157 12.41 0.90 -18.15
CA VAL A 157 13.67 0.60 -17.46
C VAL A 157 13.78 -0.87 -17.14
N GLY A 158 14.98 -1.41 -17.29
CA GLY A 158 15.35 -2.72 -16.76
C GLY A 158 15.63 -2.59 -15.25
N ILE A 159 15.13 -3.52 -14.49
CA ILE A 159 15.26 -3.58 -13.04
C ILE A 159 16.03 -4.84 -12.70
N SER A 160 17.13 -4.70 -11.97
CA SER A 160 17.92 -5.80 -11.44
C SER A 160 18.07 -5.61 -9.94
N ILE A 161 17.62 -6.60 -9.16
CA ILE A 161 17.64 -6.53 -7.68
C ILE A 161 18.35 -7.78 -7.16
N ASN A 162 19.40 -7.59 -6.38
CA ASN A 162 20.02 -8.60 -5.55
C ASN A 162 19.40 -8.55 -4.16
N LEU A 163 18.99 -9.68 -3.63
CA LEU A 163 18.25 -9.77 -2.40
C LEU A 163 19.15 -9.72 -1.16
N ARG A 164 18.60 -9.26 -0.07
CA ARG A 164 19.24 -9.33 1.25
C ARG A 164 18.99 -10.71 1.85
N GLY A 165 19.89 -11.65 1.57
CA GLY A 165 19.74 -13.06 1.94
C GLY A 165 19.18 -13.90 0.80
N LEU A 166 18.91 -15.15 1.07
CA LEU A 166 18.43 -16.13 0.10
C LEU A 166 16.97 -16.47 0.41
N LEU A 167 16.07 -16.08 -0.48
CA LEU A 167 14.65 -16.40 -0.35
C LEU A 167 14.43 -17.88 -0.71
N ILE A 168 13.90 -18.67 0.20
CA ILE A 168 13.44 -20.02 -0.09
C ILE A 168 12.12 -19.93 -0.86
N VAL A 169 12.13 -20.36 -2.11
CA VAL A 169 10.93 -20.44 -2.96
C VAL A 169 10.27 -21.82 -2.93
N GLY A 170 11.01 -22.83 -2.45
CA GLY A 170 10.50 -24.17 -2.33
C GLY A 170 11.54 -25.14 -1.79
N SER A 171 11.18 -26.40 -1.74
CA SER A 171 12.09 -27.49 -1.37
C SER A 171 11.85 -28.73 -2.22
N GLY A 172 12.90 -29.45 -2.57
CA GLY A 172 12.85 -30.66 -3.37
C GLY A 172 13.76 -31.77 -2.81
N SER A 173 13.33 -33.00 -2.99
CA SER A 173 14.17 -34.16 -2.68
C SER A 173 15.28 -34.31 -3.70
N PHE A 174 16.44 -34.78 -3.25
CA PHE A 174 17.56 -35.14 -4.10
C PHE A 174 18.14 -36.48 -3.63
N ARG A 175 18.86 -37.18 -4.50
CA ARG A 175 19.58 -38.39 -4.11
C ARG A 175 20.92 -38.02 -3.50
N ASN A 176 21.15 -38.52 -2.27
CA ASN A 176 22.44 -38.40 -1.61
C ASN A 176 23.46 -39.41 -2.18
N ARG A 177 24.70 -39.37 -1.68
CA ARG A 177 25.81 -40.25 -2.12
C ARG A 177 25.48 -41.75 -1.96
N ASP A 178 24.62 -42.10 -1.01
CA ASP A 178 24.19 -43.48 -0.73
C ASP A 178 22.99 -43.89 -1.60
N GLY A 179 22.54 -43.06 -2.55
CA GLY A 179 21.38 -43.31 -3.42
C GLY A 179 20.02 -43.11 -2.75
N ARG A 180 19.96 -42.61 -1.50
CA ARG A 180 18.71 -42.36 -0.79
C ARG A 180 18.13 -41.01 -1.15
N GLU A 181 16.80 -40.94 -1.29
CA GLU A 181 16.10 -39.66 -1.43
C GLU A 181 16.02 -38.93 -0.09
N CYS A 182 16.44 -37.68 -0.07
CA CYS A 182 16.45 -36.86 1.13
C CYS A 182 16.15 -35.38 0.82
N CYS A 183 15.58 -34.71 1.82
CA CYS A 183 15.36 -33.27 1.81
C CYS A 183 15.56 -32.70 3.23
N PRO A 184 16.81 -32.38 3.62
CA PRO A 184 17.12 -31.88 4.95
C PRO A 184 16.36 -30.60 5.32
N ALA A 185 16.19 -29.65 4.37
CA ALA A 185 15.47 -28.41 4.61
C ALA A 185 14.01 -28.67 5.05
N LYS A 186 13.31 -29.59 4.37
CA LYS A 186 11.94 -29.95 4.73
C LYS A 186 11.87 -30.62 6.11
N ARG A 187 12.82 -31.52 6.41
CA ARG A 187 12.90 -32.19 7.73
C ARG A 187 13.17 -31.19 8.84
N ALA A 188 13.99 -30.18 8.60
CA ALA A 188 14.28 -29.11 9.56
C ALA A 188 13.14 -28.13 9.75
N GLY A 189 12.13 -28.09 8.86
CA GLY A 189 10.96 -27.22 8.96
C GLY A 189 11.08 -25.89 8.23
N PHE A 190 11.98 -25.78 7.25
CA PHE A 190 12.01 -24.63 6.33
C PHE A 190 10.77 -24.62 5.43
N ARG A 191 10.34 -23.43 5.05
CA ARG A 191 9.15 -23.17 4.24
C ARG A 191 9.46 -22.15 3.14
N ALA A 192 8.68 -22.17 2.07
CA ALA A 192 8.67 -21.08 1.11
C ALA A 192 8.32 -19.75 1.81
N GLY A 193 9.04 -18.67 1.47
CA GLY A 193 8.97 -17.37 2.12
C GLY A 193 10.00 -17.17 3.25
N ASP A 194 10.73 -18.18 3.68
CA ASP A 194 11.87 -18.00 4.61
C ASP A 194 13.05 -17.36 3.89
N VAL A 195 13.72 -16.40 4.52
CA VAL A 195 14.91 -15.73 3.98
C VAL A 195 16.14 -16.13 4.80
N ILE A 196 17.03 -16.94 4.22
CA ILE A 196 18.29 -17.32 4.87
C ILE A 196 19.22 -16.12 4.92
N LEU A 197 19.70 -15.77 6.11
CA LEU A 197 20.57 -14.61 6.35
C LEU A 197 22.01 -14.98 6.59
N SER A 198 22.25 -16.09 7.32
CA SER A 198 23.60 -16.56 7.61
C SER A 198 23.64 -18.07 7.87
N ILE A 199 24.81 -18.67 7.66
CA ILE A 199 25.11 -20.06 7.94
C ILE A 199 26.38 -20.08 8.82
N ASN A 200 26.28 -20.69 10.00
CA ASN A 200 27.37 -20.75 10.99
C ASN A 200 28.02 -19.39 11.28
N GLY A 201 27.18 -18.33 11.39
CA GLY A 201 27.62 -16.96 11.65
C GLY A 201 28.12 -16.20 10.42
N THR A 202 28.35 -16.87 9.29
CA THR A 202 28.74 -16.20 8.03
C THR A 202 27.50 -15.78 7.25
N ALA A 203 27.40 -14.48 6.93
CA ALA A 203 26.30 -13.96 6.12
C ALA A 203 26.35 -14.56 4.72
N VAL A 204 25.17 -14.90 4.19
CA VAL A 204 25.01 -15.43 2.82
C VAL A 204 23.93 -14.66 2.08
N SER A 205 24.20 -14.34 0.83
CA SER A 205 23.30 -13.58 -0.04
C SER A 205 23.27 -14.12 -1.47
N THR A 206 24.13 -15.08 -1.81
CA THR A 206 24.14 -15.74 -3.10
C THR A 206 24.11 -17.26 -2.94
N SER A 207 23.62 -17.94 -3.96
CA SER A 207 23.56 -19.40 -3.99
C SER A 207 24.94 -20.03 -3.87
N GLU A 208 25.98 -19.37 -4.40
CA GLU A 208 27.38 -19.78 -4.31
C GLU A 208 27.90 -19.66 -2.89
N GLU A 209 27.63 -18.53 -2.20
CA GLU A 209 28.01 -18.32 -0.79
C GLU A 209 27.36 -19.39 0.12
N MET A 210 26.09 -19.69 -0.11
CA MET A 210 25.38 -20.76 0.59
C MET A 210 26.05 -22.12 0.36
N GLN A 211 26.38 -22.43 -0.90
CA GLN A 211 27.01 -23.71 -1.24
C GLN A 211 28.38 -23.86 -0.59
N LEU A 212 29.19 -22.78 -0.57
CA LEU A 212 30.49 -22.76 0.10
C LEU A 212 30.33 -22.98 1.61
N ALA A 213 29.38 -22.28 2.24
CA ALA A 213 29.14 -22.40 3.68
C ALA A 213 28.65 -23.81 4.08
N LEU A 214 27.82 -24.45 3.26
CA LEU A 214 27.35 -25.81 3.49
C LEU A 214 28.49 -26.84 3.30
N ASN A 215 29.33 -26.66 2.27
CA ASN A 215 30.48 -27.55 2.03
C ASN A 215 31.51 -27.50 3.16
N ALA A 216 31.70 -26.29 3.77
CA ALA A 216 32.60 -26.14 4.91
C ALA A 216 32.08 -26.78 6.19
N ASN A 217 30.78 -27.11 6.26
CA ASN A 217 30.11 -27.62 7.46
C ASN A 217 29.16 -28.77 7.10
N PRO A 218 29.69 -29.90 6.60
CA PRO A 218 28.86 -30.97 6.06
C PRO A 218 28.08 -31.75 7.13
N ASP A 219 28.54 -31.72 8.39
CA ASP A 219 27.92 -32.46 9.48
C ASP A 219 26.83 -31.71 10.20
N SER A 220 26.93 -30.37 10.25
CA SER A 220 25.97 -29.51 10.95
C SER A 220 26.05 -28.07 10.46
N ALA A 221 24.97 -27.53 10.00
CA ALA A 221 24.83 -26.12 9.60
C ALA A 221 23.79 -25.44 10.49
N GLN A 222 24.22 -24.44 11.26
CA GLN A 222 23.32 -23.56 11.99
C GLN A 222 22.91 -22.41 11.05
N ILE A 223 21.63 -22.38 10.68
CA ILE A 223 21.08 -21.42 9.71
C ILE A 223 20.20 -20.42 10.41
N VAL A 224 20.59 -19.14 10.35
CA VAL A 224 19.74 -18.01 10.78
C VAL A 224 18.93 -17.55 9.58
N PHE A 225 17.64 -17.47 9.77
CA PHE A 225 16.68 -17.05 8.73
C PHE A 225 15.59 -16.14 9.30
N GLU A 226 14.91 -15.44 8.43
CA GLU A 226 13.77 -14.60 8.76
C GLU A 226 12.48 -15.25 8.24
N ARG A 227 11.46 -15.32 9.10
CA ARG A 227 10.10 -15.76 8.78
C ARG A 227 9.11 -14.79 9.39
N ASN A 228 8.24 -14.18 8.58
CA ASN A 228 7.26 -13.18 9.03
C ASN A 228 7.93 -12.05 9.84
N ASN A 229 9.01 -11.49 9.34
CA ASN A 229 9.82 -10.42 9.96
C ASN A 229 10.41 -10.79 11.35
N ARG A 230 10.51 -12.10 11.66
CA ARG A 230 11.12 -12.58 12.90
C ARG A 230 12.30 -13.47 12.58
N ARG A 231 13.45 -13.15 13.16
CA ARG A 231 14.64 -13.97 13.05
C ARG A 231 14.49 -15.25 13.87
N GLN A 232 14.86 -16.37 13.27
CA GLN A 232 14.85 -17.70 13.83
C GLN A 232 16.14 -18.42 13.47
N THR A 233 16.45 -19.48 14.20
CA THR A 233 17.62 -20.32 13.95
C THR A 233 17.20 -21.77 13.93
N LEU A 234 17.66 -22.49 12.91
CA LEU A 234 17.52 -23.95 12.81
C LEU A 234 18.87 -24.59 12.56
N THR A 235 19.07 -25.75 13.12
CA THR A 235 20.24 -26.59 12.83
C THR A 235 19.84 -27.67 11.84
N VAL A 236 20.57 -27.75 10.73
CA VAL A 236 20.34 -28.71 9.66
C VAL A 236 21.60 -29.52 9.44
N LYS A 237 21.46 -30.82 9.28
CA LYS A 237 22.54 -31.66 8.77
C LYS A 237 22.41 -31.70 7.24
N PRO A 238 23.35 -31.10 6.49
CA PRO A 238 23.39 -31.25 5.05
C PRO A 238 23.64 -32.71 4.65
N GLU A 239 23.24 -33.08 3.45
CA GLU A 239 23.53 -34.38 2.86
C GLU A 239 24.41 -34.20 1.61
N MET A 240 25.41 -35.07 1.48
CA MET A 240 26.27 -35.02 0.29
C MET A 240 25.53 -35.58 -0.93
N GLY A 241 25.40 -34.74 -1.94
CA GLY A 241 24.83 -35.14 -3.22
C GLY A 241 25.77 -36.05 -4.02
N THR A 242 25.25 -36.67 -5.07
CA THR A 242 26.03 -37.47 -6.01
C THR A 242 27.11 -36.70 -6.75
N ASP A 243 26.96 -35.35 -6.81
CA ASP A 243 27.92 -34.41 -7.36
C ASP A 243 29.01 -33.95 -6.38
N GLY A 244 29.05 -34.57 -5.17
CA GLY A 244 30.03 -34.25 -4.14
C GLY A 244 29.82 -32.91 -3.42
N LYS A 245 28.65 -32.28 -3.55
CA LYS A 245 28.30 -31.04 -2.87
C LYS A 245 27.36 -31.31 -1.71
N ALA A 246 27.57 -30.59 -0.61
CA ALA A 246 26.66 -30.60 0.54
C ALA A 246 25.38 -29.83 0.21
N LYS A 247 24.23 -30.47 0.38
CA LYS A 247 22.92 -29.91 0.02
C LYS A 247 21.92 -30.03 1.15
N ILE A 248 20.96 -29.10 1.20
CA ILE A 248 19.80 -29.17 2.09
C ILE A 248 18.49 -29.43 1.37
N GLY A 249 18.47 -29.34 0.01
CA GLY A 249 17.26 -29.50 -0.80
C GLY A 249 16.31 -28.32 -0.74
N ALA A 250 16.82 -27.11 -0.49
CA ALA A 250 16.08 -25.86 -0.63
C ALA A 250 16.30 -25.27 -2.01
N TRP A 251 15.24 -24.78 -2.63
CA TRP A 251 15.30 -23.94 -3.81
C TRP A 251 15.33 -22.50 -3.36
N VAL A 252 16.38 -21.79 -3.75
CA VAL A 252 16.61 -20.43 -3.29
C VAL A 252 16.68 -19.44 -4.45
N ARG A 253 16.29 -18.21 -4.19
CA ARG A 253 16.40 -17.07 -5.08
C ARG A 253 17.24 -15.99 -4.40
N ASP A 254 18.24 -15.50 -5.09
CA ASP A 254 19.19 -14.47 -4.63
C ASP A 254 19.04 -13.14 -5.38
N SER A 255 18.37 -13.16 -6.52
CA SER A 255 18.18 -12.00 -7.37
C SER A 255 16.90 -12.09 -8.18
N THR A 256 16.45 -10.98 -8.68
CA THR A 256 15.35 -10.89 -9.65
C THR A 256 15.63 -9.81 -10.68
N VAL A 257 15.10 -10.02 -11.87
CA VAL A 257 15.16 -9.05 -12.98
C VAL A 257 13.78 -8.86 -13.57
N GLY A 258 13.52 -7.66 -14.09
CA GLY A 258 12.22 -7.34 -14.69
C GLY A 258 12.28 -6.06 -15.49
N ILE A 259 11.16 -5.72 -16.11
CA ILE A 259 10.94 -4.46 -16.81
C ILE A 259 9.96 -3.63 -15.98
N GLY A 260 10.21 -2.32 -15.94
CA GLY A 260 9.34 -1.37 -15.29
C GLY A 260 9.30 -0.02 -15.99
N THR A 261 8.69 0.95 -15.35
CA THR A 261 8.64 2.32 -15.84
C THR A 261 9.21 3.25 -14.78
N LEU A 262 10.18 4.09 -15.14
CA LEU A 262 10.65 5.19 -14.31
C LEU A 262 9.50 6.17 -14.11
N SER A 263 9.14 6.47 -12.86
CA SER A 263 8.02 7.36 -12.53
C SER A 263 8.45 8.82 -12.50
N PHE A 264 9.55 9.11 -11.81
CA PHE A 264 10.12 10.46 -11.70
C PHE A 264 11.56 10.45 -11.19
N VAL A 265 12.23 11.59 -11.36
CA VAL A 265 13.50 11.92 -10.71
C VAL A 265 13.37 13.31 -10.09
N THR A 266 13.75 13.48 -8.82
CA THR A 266 13.75 14.81 -8.17
C THR A 266 14.89 15.69 -8.71
N GLU A 267 14.64 17.01 -8.75
CA GLU A 267 15.61 17.98 -9.29
C GLU A 267 16.89 18.04 -8.44
N LYS A 268 16.73 18.18 -7.13
CA LYS A 268 17.84 18.45 -6.20
C LYS A 268 18.61 17.19 -5.83
N GLU A 269 17.94 16.23 -5.22
CA GLU A 269 18.58 15.03 -4.66
C GLU A 269 18.74 13.89 -5.68
N LYS A 270 18.16 14.05 -6.88
CA LYS A 270 18.08 13.00 -7.89
C LYS A 270 17.45 11.69 -7.36
N ALA A 271 16.65 11.80 -6.30
CA ALA A 271 15.87 10.67 -5.83
C ALA A 271 14.93 10.22 -6.95
N SER A 272 14.91 8.93 -7.20
CA SER A 272 14.14 8.33 -8.28
C SER A 272 13.14 7.31 -7.76
N ALA A 273 12.03 7.18 -8.47
CA ALA A 273 11.03 6.14 -8.21
C ALA A 273 10.63 5.45 -9.50
N ALA A 274 10.32 4.17 -9.42
CA ALA A 274 9.81 3.40 -10.55
C ALA A 274 8.74 2.40 -10.10
N LEU A 275 7.97 1.88 -11.05
CA LEU A 275 6.89 0.90 -10.94
C LEU A 275 5.57 1.44 -10.39
N GLY A 276 5.54 2.07 -9.21
CA GLY A 276 4.29 2.43 -8.51
C GLY A 276 3.64 1.26 -7.75
N HIS A 277 4.29 0.12 -7.65
CA HIS A 277 3.89 -1.07 -6.88
C HIS A 277 5.11 -1.85 -6.42
N ALA A 278 4.94 -2.72 -5.44
CA ALA A 278 6.01 -3.57 -4.94
C ALA A 278 6.52 -4.57 -5.98
N VAL A 279 7.81 -4.89 -5.90
CA VAL A 279 8.38 -6.08 -6.52
C VAL A 279 8.19 -7.24 -5.55
N LEU A 280 7.35 -8.19 -5.94
CA LEU A 280 7.03 -9.37 -5.17
C LEU A 280 7.66 -10.60 -5.81
N ASP A 281 8.01 -11.57 -5.00
CA ASP A 281 8.40 -12.89 -5.49
C ASP A 281 7.19 -13.62 -6.09
N ALA A 282 7.33 -14.13 -7.30
CA ALA A 282 6.23 -14.76 -8.03
C ALA A 282 5.73 -16.07 -7.40
N ASP A 283 6.59 -16.80 -6.69
CA ASP A 283 6.26 -18.10 -6.12
C ASP A 283 5.64 -17.97 -4.71
N THR A 284 6.11 -17.00 -3.93
CA THR A 284 5.73 -16.83 -2.53
C THR A 284 4.84 -15.63 -2.26
N GLY A 285 4.75 -14.68 -3.19
CA GLY A 285 4.09 -13.38 -3.00
C GLY A 285 4.77 -12.47 -1.98
N SER A 286 5.97 -12.82 -1.52
CA SER A 286 6.70 -12.05 -0.51
C SER A 286 7.33 -10.80 -1.10
N LEU A 287 7.32 -9.70 -0.33
CA LEU A 287 8.05 -8.48 -0.68
C LEU A 287 9.55 -8.77 -0.71
N LEU A 288 10.21 -8.41 -1.82
CA LEU A 288 11.64 -8.66 -1.98
C LEU A 288 12.47 -7.55 -1.32
N ASN A 289 13.27 -7.93 -0.32
CA ASN A 289 14.16 -7.00 0.37
C ASN A 289 15.44 -6.76 -0.43
N VAL A 290 15.69 -5.50 -0.79
CA VAL A 290 16.84 -5.08 -1.59
C VAL A 290 18.11 -5.08 -0.75
N ARG A 291 19.17 -5.72 -1.23
CA ARG A 291 20.55 -5.53 -0.77
C ARG A 291 21.26 -4.51 -1.65
N LYS A 292 21.15 -4.69 -2.94
CA LYS A 292 21.68 -3.81 -4.00
C LYS A 292 20.79 -3.99 -5.23
N GLY A 293 20.39 -2.89 -5.84
CA GLY A 293 19.66 -2.95 -7.09
C GLY A 293 20.11 -1.85 -8.05
N GLU A 294 19.80 -2.04 -9.32
CA GLU A 294 20.17 -1.12 -10.38
C GLU A 294 19.00 -0.99 -11.36
N MET A 295 18.74 0.24 -11.79
CA MET A 295 17.93 0.55 -12.96
C MET A 295 18.86 0.74 -14.14
N VAL A 296 18.51 0.12 -15.28
CA VAL A 296 19.26 0.21 -16.53
C VAL A 296 18.33 0.57 -17.68
N GLU A 297 18.86 1.03 -18.80
CA GLU A 297 18.09 1.22 -20.02
C GLU A 297 17.47 -0.10 -20.49
N ALA A 298 16.24 -0.04 -20.96
CA ALA A 298 15.54 -1.16 -21.54
C ALA A 298 14.95 -0.79 -22.90
N ASP A 299 15.05 -1.72 -23.84
CA ASP A 299 14.40 -1.62 -25.13
C ASP A 299 12.98 -2.18 -25.04
N VAL A 300 11.99 -1.44 -25.51
CA VAL A 300 10.61 -1.91 -25.62
C VAL A 300 10.50 -2.77 -26.88
N LEU A 301 10.18 -4.05 -26.68
CA LEU A 301 10.02 -5.03 -27.77
C LEU A 301 8.57 -5.13 -28.25
N GLY A 302 7.62 -4.70 -27.48
CA GLY A 302 6.20 -4.71 -27.81
C GLY A 302 5.28 -4.69 -26.59
N VAL A 303 3.99 -4.73 -26.89
CA VAL A 303 2.92 -4.68 -25.87
C VAL A 303 2.03 -5.91 -26.02
N THR A 304 1.77 -6.60 -24.93
CA THR A 304 0.65 -7.53 -24.83
C THR A 304 -0.56 -6.73 -24.46
N LYS A 305 -1.57 -6.68 -25.34
CA LYS A 305 -2.77 -5.87 -25.11
C LYS A 305 -3.59 -6.39 -23.94
N GLY A 306 -4.04 -5.46 -23.11
CA GLY A 306 -5.01 -5.73 -22.06
C GLY A 306 -6.41 -6.05 -22.60
N SER A 307 -7.17 -6.75 -21.80
CA SER A 307 -8.60 -6.98 -22.00
C SER A 307 -9.32 -7.01 -20.65
N SER A 308 -10.64 -6.95 -20.65
CA SER A 308 -11.42 -6.96 -19.41
C SER A 308 -11.05 -8.13 -18.49
N GLY A 309 -10.56 -7.85 -17.29
CA GLY A 309 -10.08 -8.84 -16.31
C GLY A 309 -8.64 -9.32 -16.52
N PHE A 310 -7.98 -8.93 -17.60
CA PHE A 310 -6.57 -9.29 -17.90
C PHE A 310 -5.80 -8.02 -18.24
N PRO A 311 -4.99 -7.49 -17.32
CA PRO A 311 -4.17 -6.31 -17.59
C PRO A 311 -3.17 -6.60 -18.71
N GLY A 312 -2.90 -5.59 -19.54
CA GLY A 312 -1.85 -5.66 -20.54
C GLY A 312 -0.46 -5.62 -19.91
N GLU A 313 0.55 -5.95 -20.72
CA GLU A 313 1.94 -6.00 -20.28
C GLU A 313 2.86 -5.38 -21.33
N LEU A 314 3.79 -4.52 -20.89
CA LEU A 314 4.88 -4.02 -21.69
C LEU A 314 6.01 -5.06 -21.71
N ARG A 315 6.39 -5.52 -22.89
CA ARG A 315 7.52 -6.45 -23.07
C ARG A 315 8.76 -5.66 -23.45
N GLY A 316 9.83 -5.89 -22.72
CA GLY A 316 11.11 -5.25 -22.97
C GLY A 316 12.28 -6.19 -22.76
N ALA A 317 13.45 -5.76 -23.15
CA ALA A 317 14.70 -6.46 -22.90
C ALA A 317 15.79 -5.48 -22.48
N PHE A 318 16.73 -5.98 -21.71
CA PHE A 318 17.98 -5.30 -21.37
C PHE A 318 19.07 -6.33 -21.16
N GLY A 319 20.33 -5.91 -21.17
CA GLY A 319 21.46 -6.81 -21.06
C GLY A 319 22.64 -6.19 -20.33
N ALA A 320 23.73 -6.94 -20.21
CA ALA A 320 24.93 -6.53 -19.47
C ALA A 320 25.59 -5.25 -20.02
N LYS A 321 25.25 -4.80 -21.23
CA LYS A 321 25.76 -3.59 -21.87
C LYS A 321 24.78 -2.41 -21.77
N SER A 322 23.59 -2.61 -21.23
CA SER A 322 22.63 -1.53 -21.01
C SER A 322 23.20 -0.48 -20.06
N LEU A 323 23.01 0.80 -20.41
CA LEU A 323 23.50 1.90 -19.59
C LEU A 323 22.77 1.93 -18.25
N ARG A 324 23.53 2.13 -17.18
CA ARG A 324 22.97 2.29 -15.85
C ARG A 324 22.27 3.66 -15.73
N ILE A 325 21.04 3.62 -15.23
CA ILE A 325 20.22 4.82 -14.97
C ILE A 325 20.35 5.29 -13.52
N GLY A 326 20.45 4.33 -12.59
CA GLY A 326 20.55 4.66 -11.18
C GLY A 326 20.55 3.42 -10.28
N SER A 327 20.64 3.67 -8.96
CA SER A 327 20.51 2.64 -7.93
C SER A 327 19.04 2.32 -7.64
N ILE A 328 18.83 1.14 -7.03
CA ILE A 328 17.60 0.79 -6.32
C ILE A 328 18.01 0.45 -4.89
N ASP A 329 17.56 1.26 -3.94
CA ASP A 329 17.96 1.15 -2.54
C ASP A 329 16.88 0.49 -1.69
N VAL A 330 15.59 0.69 -2.05
CA VAL A 330 14.47 0.14 -1.31
C VAL A 330 13.33 -0.26 -2.24
N ASN A 331 12.64 -1.34 -1.86
CA ASN A 331 11.40 -1.83 -2.46
C ASN A 331 10.28 -1.72 -1.41
N THR A 332 9.21 -1.04 -1.75
CA THR A 332 8.06 -0.77 -0.88
C THR A 332 6.76 -1.14 -1.57
N GLU A 333 5.64 -1.09 -0.87
CA GLU A 333 4.31 -1.27 -1.48
C GLU A 333 3.96 -0.21 -2.54
N LEU A 334 4.65 0.95 -2.52
CA LEU A 334 4.44 2.07 -3.44
C LEU A 334 5.37 2.04 -4.64
N GLY A 335 6.33 1.13 -4.69
CA GLY A 335 7.31 1.01 -5.75
C GLY A 335 8.73 0.86 -5.25
N ILE A 336 9.68 0.94 -6.18
CA ILE A 336 11.11 0.95 -5.91
C ILE A 336 11.61 2.39 -5.91
N PHE A 337 12.55 2.68 -4.99
CA PHE A 337 13.15 3.99 -4.83
C PHE A 337 14.67 3.87 -4.77
N GLY A 338 15.36 4.90 -5.26
CA GLY A 338 16.81 4.98 -5.26
C GLY A 338 17.28 6.34 -5.76
N ILE A 339 18.50 6.38 -6.29
CA ILE A 339 19.15 7.60 -6.78
C ILE A 339 19.44 7.42 -8.27
N ALA A 340 19.00 8.37 -9.08
CA ALA A 340 19.32 8.42 -10.51
C ALA A 340 20.75 8.99 -10.73
N ASP A 341 21.48 8.44 -11.68
CA ASP A 341 22.82 8.92 -12.05
C ASP A 341 22.73 10.26 -12.81
N SER A 342 21.66 10.46 -13.60
CA SER A 342 21.36 11.69 -14.33
C SER A 342 19.85 11.88 -14.44
N ALA A 343 19.42 13.11 -14.73
CA ALA A 343 18.04 13.44 -15.10
C ALA A 343 17.77 13.21 -16.61
N ASP A 344 18.78 12.91 -17.43
CA ASP A 344 18.66 12.77 -18.88
C ASP A 344 17.76 11.59 -19.31
N TYR A 345 17.45 10.69 -18.36
CA TYR A 345 16.59 9.52 -18.60
C TYR A 345 15.09 9.80 -18.42
N THR A 346 14.71 11.02 -18.11
CA THR A 346 13.30 11.43 -17.95
C THR A 346 12.67 11.80 -19.30
N CYS A 347 11.44 12.28 -19.32
CA CYS A 347 10.81 12.72 -20.55
C CYS A 347 11.52 13.96 -21.14
N GLU A 348 11.42 14.14 -22.47
CA GLU A 348 12.15 15.15 -23.24
C GLU A 348 11.88 16.61 -22.85
N ALA A 349 10.89 16.88 -22.02
CA ALA A 349 10.48 18.24 -21.70
C ALA A 349 11.59 19.08 -21.05
N GLY A 350 12.65 18.44 -20.51
CA GLY A 350 13.77 19.14 -19.87
C GLY A 350 13.35 20.03 -18.69
N GLU A 351 12.05 20.15 -18.46
CA GLU A 351 11.45 21.01 -17.46
C GLU A 351 10.99 20.22 -16.26
N THR A 352 11.30 20.76 -15.09
CA THR A 352 10.77 20.25 -13.84
C THR A 352 9.32 20.67 -13.66
N LEU A 353 8.53 19.77 -13.09
CA LEU A 353 7.16 20.05 -12.67
C LEU A 353 7.05 20.01 -11.14
N PRO A 354 6.26 20.92 -10.55
CA PRO A 354 5.98 20.85 -9.13
C PRO A 354 5.07 19.65 -8.82
N ILE A 355 5.37 18.90 -7.76
CA ILE A 355 4.47 17.84 -7.30
C ILE A 355 3.12 18.43 -6.85
N ALA A 356 2.02 17.81 -7.24
CA ALA A 356 0.72 18.16 -6.70
C ALA A 356 0.55 17.53 -5.30
N PHE A 357 0.10 18.32 -4.34
CA PHE A 357 -0.29 17.80 -3.05
C PHE A 357 -1.62 17.03 -3.13
N PRO A 358 -1.90 16.08 -2.23
CA PRO A 358 -3.12 15.27 -2.26
C PRO A 358 -4.43 16.08 -2.29
N ASN A 359 -4.43 17.27 -1.64
CA ASN A 359 -5.58 18.18 -1.62
C ASN A 359 -5.75 18.99 -2.91
N GLU A 360 -4.77 18.99 -3.81
CA GLU A 360 -4.80 19.68 -5.11
C GLU A 360 -5.23 18.77 -6.26
N VAL A 361 -5.20 17.45 -6.05
CA VAL A 361 -5.58 16.50 -7.09
C VAL A 361 -7.10 16.44 -7.22
N HIS A 362 -7.63 16.92 -8.34
CA HIS A 362 -9.06 16.98 -8.63
C HIS A 362 -9.45 16.04 -9.76
N LYS A 363 -10.75 15.78 -9.89
CA LYS A 363 -11.31 15.10 -11.07
C LYS A 363 -11.19 16.03 -12.27
N GLY A 364 -10.88 15.48 -13.43
CA GLY A 364 -10.75 16.25 -14.67
C GLY A 364 -9.72 15.68 -15.62
N GLU A 365 -9.37 16.46 -16.63
CA GLU A 365 -8.39 16.12 -17.64
C GLU A 365 -6.98 16.00 -17.03
N ALA A 366 -6.23 15.00 -17.51
CA ALA A 366 -4.85 14.71 -17.11
C ALA A 366 -4.10 14.02 -18.25
N TYR A 367 -2.81 13.81 -18.05
CA TYR A 367 -1.97 13.07 -18.99
C TYR A 367 -1.22 11.94 -18.29
N ILE A 368 -1.08 10.81 -18.99
CA ILE A 368 -0.15 9.76 -18.65
C ILE A 368 1.05 9.89 -19.57
N ILE A 369 2.25 9.93 -19.01
CA ILE A 369 3.49 9.92 -19.75
C ILE A 369 4.03 8.49 -19.74
N THR A 370 4.18 7.89 -20.93
CA THR A 370 4.67 6.51 -21.05
C THR A 370 5.33 6.26 -22.40
N GLN A 371 6.23 5.28 -22.42
CA GLN A 371 6.91 4.75 -23.60
C GLN A 371 6.26 3.40 -23.95
N ILE A 372 5.74 3.26 -25.17
CA ILE A 372 5.01 2.05 -25.58
C ILE A 372 5.64 1.31 -26.78
N ASP A 373 6.54 1.93 -27.52
CA ASP A 373 7.13 1.35 -28.74
C ASP A 373 8.50 1.96 -29.07
N GLY A 374 9.55 1.61 -28.38
CA GLY A 374 10.92 2.02 -28.74
C GLY A 374 11.18 3.53 -28.88
N GLU A 375 10.13 4.35 -28.97
CA GLU A 375 10.19 5.80 -29.03
C GLU A 375 10.41 6.40 -27.61
N LYS A 376 10.64 7.71 -27.57
CA LYS A 376 10.73 8.41 -26.28
C LYS A 376 9.36 8.45 -25.57
N PRO A 377 9.32 8.63 -24.24
CA PRO A 377 8.06 8.79 -23.51
C PRO A 377 7.20 9.90 -24.08
N GLN A 378 5.91 9.64 -24.30
CA GLN A 378 4.95 10.59 -24.85
C GLN A 378 3.79 10.80 -23.88
N PRO A 379 3.20 12.00 -23.82
CA PRO A 379 1.98 12.24 -23.09
C PRO A 379 0.75 11.70 -23.84
N TYR A 380 -0.12 11.02 -23.11
CA TYR A 380 -1.40 10.49 -23.58
C TYR A 380 -2.53 11.02 -22.72
N SER A 381 -3.61 11.50 -23.33
CA SER A 381 -4.75 12.06 -22.64
C SER A 381 -5.48 11.02 -21.79
N CYS A 382 -5.83 11.39 -20.58
CA CYS A 382 -6.66 10.62 -19.67
C CYS A 382 -7.54 11.54 -18.83
N LYS A 383 -8.45 10.97 -18.05
CA LYS A 383 -9.32 11.69 -17.15
C LYS A 383 -9.31 11.05 -15.77
N ILE A 384 -9.09 11.86 -14.74
CA ILE A 384 -9.26 11.43 -13.35
C ILE A 384 -10.75 11.41 -13.05
N ILE A 385 -11.33 10.21 -12.92
CA ILE A 385 -12.77 10.02 -12.63
C ILE A 385 -13.05 9.89 -11.14
N LYS A 386 -12.05 9.43 -10.37
CA LYS A 386 -12.17 9.33 -8.91
C LYS A 386 -10.83 9.59 -8.25
N ASN A 387 -10.85 10.44 -7.21
CA ASN A 387 -9.78 10.58 -6.23
C ASN A 387 -10.31 10.04 -4.90
N ALA A 388 -9.72 8.97 -4.39
CA ALA A 388 -10.11 8.36 -3.14
C ALA A 388 -9.36 9.02 -1.99
N ALA A 389 -10.09 9.63 -1.06
CA ALA A 389 -9.50 10.13 0.17
C ALA A 389 -8.92 8.95 0.96
N GLN A 390 -7.61 8.96 1.19
CA GLN A 390 -6.89 7.91 1.92
C GLN A 390 -6.40 8.47 3.26
N SER A 391 -6.52 7.65 4.32
CA SER A 391 -6.01 7.99 5.65
C SER A 391 -4.60 7.47 5.90
N VAL A 392 -4.21 6.48 5.10
CA VAL A 392 -2.88 5.86 5.08
C VAL A 392 -2.51 5.64 3.61
N PRO A 393 -1.22 5.60 3.27
CA PRO A 393 -0.78 5.25 1.93
C PRO A 393 -1.40 3.93 1.47
N SER A 394 -1.94 3.91 0.26
CA SER A 394 -2.59 2.74 -0.32
C SER A 394 -2.32 2.70 -1.83
N GLN A 395 -2.22 1.52 -2.39
CA GLN A 395 -1.88 1.29 -3.80
C GLN A 395 -2.90 1.87 -4.80
N LYS A 396 -4.15 2.10 -4.38
CA LYS A 396 -5.23 2.55 -5.28
C LYS A 396 -5.84 3.85 -4.78
N GLY A 397 -5.18 4.98 -5.07
CA GLY A 397 -5.67 6.32 -4.72
C GLY A 397 -6.50 6.98 -5.80
N LEU A 398 -6.15 6.76 -7.06
CA LEU A 398 -6.81 7.37 -8.22
C LEU A 398 -7.44 6.30 -9.10
N VAL A 399 -8.60 6.65 -9.71
CA VAL A 399 -9.17 5.92 -10.84
C VAL A 399 -9.11 6.86 -12.04
N ILE A 400 -8.45 6.42 -13.08
CA ILE A 400 -8.26 7.16 -14.32
C ILE A 400 -8.90 6.40 -15.49
N GLU A 401 -9.39 7.14 -16.45
CA GLU A 401 -9.92 6.64 -17.71
C GLU A 401 -9.02 7.14 -18.84
N ILE A 402 -8.50 6.21 -19.64
CA ILE A 402 -7.70 6.57 -20.81
C ILE A 402 -8.64 7.11 -21.89
N THR A 403 -8.34 8.30 -22.42
CA THR A 403 -9.13 8.95 -23.47
C THR A 403 -8.38 9.10 -24.78
N ASP A 404 -7.08 8.77 -24.79
CA ASP A 404 -6.25 8.82 -26.00
C ASP A 404 -6.36 7.53 -26.82
N ASP A 405 -6.94 7.65 -28.04
CA ASP A 405 -7.14 6.52 -28.95
C ASP A 405 -5.83 5.83 -29.36
N ARG A 406 -4.71 6.57 -29.42
CA ARG A 406 -3.39 5.99 -29.77
C ARG A 406 -2.95 5.00 -28.68
N LEU A 407 -3.12 5.39 -27.41
CA LEU A 407 -2.78 4.52 -26.27
C LEU A 407 -3.74 3.32 -26.22
N LEU A 408 -5.05 3.56 -26.31
CA LEU A 408 -6.08 2.50 -26.31
C LEU A 408 -5.83 1.46 -27.40
N ASN A 409 -5.57 1.90 -28.63
CA ASN A 409 -5.33 0.99 -29.76
C ASN A 409 -4.07 0.15 -29.61
N LYS A 410 -3.02 0.67 -28.92
CA LYS A 410 -1.76 -0.03 -28.72
C LYS A 410 -1.79 -0.96 -27.49
N THR A 411 -2.43 -0.55 -26.41
CA THR A 411 -2.37 -1.26 -25.12
C THR A 411 -3.65 -2.03 -24.77
N GLY A 412 -4.77 -1.71 -25.39
CA GLY A 412 -6.07 -2.32 -25.08
C GLY A 412 -6.77 -1.71 -23.86
N GLY A 413 -6.22 -0.63 -23.31
CA GLY A 413 -6.79 0.12 -22.18
C GLY A 413 -5.90 0.16 -20.97
#